data_78d1f6f7004eeb2a101abada48f08d97
#
_entry.id   78d1f6f7004eeb2a101abada48f08d97
#
_cell.length_a   1.000
_cell.length_b   1.000
_cell.length_c   1.000
_cell.angle_alpha   90.00
_cell.angle_beta   90.00
_cell.angle_gamma   90.00
#
_symmetry.space_group_name_H-M   'P 1'
#
loop_
_entity.id
_entity.type
_entity.pdbx_description
1 polymer ?
#
loop_
_entity_poly.entity_id
_entity_poly.type
_entity_poly.pdbx_seq_one_letter_code
_entity_poly.pdbx_strand_id
1 'polypeptide(L)'
;MSMNKNIARLAVTAGLTAALSFGGVMAPVTMAFAAGATTTTNSITINKNAQNGDVTYKAYQIFKADVVDPTEEGATDKIVSNVEWAIDDPATQNAIIEAIKEDSKYKTSDPKPDIVTAQDVADWLTKNVTGTTPETVVNKDHLLNKIAAIVKKDVEATGNSFSAGDSFTVPNDDNNSPKTGYYLFLTDESSLSTSEAAKKNTGTSPIFAVVGGSSVTVTEKTSIPTVDKQILDDAKGKTADNATTDDWKNVGDAWIGQVIDYKLTGTVAANIATYAKYQYEFQDHLSVGLKADQSSIVVAINGKKIDASGNYTVTVTDTTDGSNNKTGQDLKVSFEDLKAAANSVGETLDGTSKVVVTYRAQLTSDAEYTAAGNTNKVKLVYSNDPMSPKGTGTSESKEVTDYVFGFNITKTDPNDSSANLVAGFKVKMIKEGATKEVAKWLKQDGSFTDDENKAYTFETTGTNNTVSIPGLVAGTYLISESKTPAGYNTIADFEITVTPTYDPTTGKLTNLKVTDTSDMVTTDLDKKVDSTEIPVTIQNKKGSGLPLTGLNGVTFTWIAGGAVLCIGVAHLIRSRKQAEESEQE
;
A
#
# COMPACT_ATOMS: atom_id res chain seq x y z
N MET A 1 -20.39 59.69 -40.60
CA MET A 1 -19.88 59.45 -39.22
C MET A 1 -19.82 57.95 -39.04
N SER A 2 -18.65 57.41 -39.17
CA SER A 2 -18.39 55.97 -39.03
C SER A 2 -18.07 55.71 -37.57
N MET A 3 -18.94 54.99 -36.86
CA MET A 3 -18.63 54.47 -35.51
C MET A 3 -17.71 53.27 -35.70
N ASN A 4 -16.41 53.48 -35.39
CA ASN A 4 -15.45 52.39 -35.20
C ASN A 4 -15.86 51.61 -33.94
N LYS A 5 -16.50 50.47 -34.13
CA LYS A 5 -16.60 49.47 -33.07
C LYS A 5 -15.21 48.85 -32.92
N ASN A 6 -14.52 49.21 -31.84
CA ASN A 6 -13.32 48.49 -31.41
C ASN A 6 -13.74 47.08 -31.01
N ILE A 7 -13.62 46.16 -31.95
CA ILE A 7 -13.70 44.74 -31.66
C ILE A 7 -12.33 44.38 -31.05
N ALA A 8 -12.22 44.39 -29.75
CA ALA A 8 -11.11 43.75 -29.05
C ALA A 8 -11.22 42.24 -29.31
N ARG A 9 -10.44 41.76 -30.26
CA ARG A 9 -10.28 40.32 -30.50
C ARG A 9 -9.43 39.76 -29.39
N LEU A 10 -10.07 39.22 -28.35
CA LEU A 10 -9.40 38.45 -27.35
C LEU A 10 -9.20 37.04 -27.87
N ALA A 11 -8.00 36.74 -28.33
CA ALA A 11 -7.62 35.34 -28.55
C ALA A 11 -7.40 34.70 -27.19
N VAL A 12 -8.43 34.08 -26.66
CA VAL A 12 -8.27 33.23 -25.45
C VAL A 12 -7.67 31.92 -25.93
N THR A 13 -6.35 31.84 -25.79
CA THR A 13 -5.66 30.59 -26.03
C THR A 13 -6.26 29.49 -25.20
N ALA A 14 -6.35 28.28 -25.73
CA ALA A 14 -6.64 27.05 -25.01
C ALA A 14 -5.83 26.91 -23.67
N GLY A 15 -4.90 27.85 -23.44
CA GLY A 15 -4.11 28.01 -22.24
C GLY A 15 -4.85 28.18 -20.93
N LEU A 16 -6.09 28.69 -20.91
CA LEU A 16 -6.86 28.70 -19.66
C LEU A 16 -7.25 27.29 -19.20
N THR A 17 -7.43 26.38 -20.16
CA THR A 17 -7.65 24.95 -19.91
C THR A 17 -6.35 24.17 -19.73
N ALA A 18 -5.25 24.61 -20.35
CA ALA A 18 -3.96 23.93 -20.30
C ALA A 18 -3.11 24.31 -19.05
N ALA A 19 -3.33 25.49 -18.47
CA ALA A 19 -2.61 25.93 -17.26
C ALA A 19 -2.85 25.06 -16.02
N LEU A 20 -3.75 24.08 -16.09
CA LEU A 20 -4.11 23.18 -15.00
C LEU A 20 -3.59 21.73 -15.21
N SER A 21 -2.72 21.50 -16.19
CA SER A 21 -2.10 20.17 -16.39
C SER A 21 -0.95 19.97 -15.40
N PHE A 22 -1.16 19.10 -14.43
CA PHE A 22 -0.19 18.77 -13.38
C PHE A 22 0.81 17.71 -13.81
N GLY A 23 2.07 17.92 -13.39
CA GLY A 23 3.22 17.14 -13.71
C GLY A 23 3.15 15.66 -13.36
N GLY A 24 3.39 14.89 -14.31
CA GLY A 24 3.76 13.49 -14.36
C GLY A 24 3.87 13.19 -15.83
N VAL A 25 5.00 12.66 -16.31
CA VAL A 25 5.33 12.41 -17.71
C VAL A 25 4.09 12.07 -18.53
N MET A 26 3.44 13.09 -19.06
CA MET A 26 2.27 12.98 -19.92
C MET A 26 2.62 13.69 -21.20
N ALA A 27 2.48 12.94 -22.29
CA ALA A 27 2.51 13.49 -23.63
C ALA A 27 1.65 14.77 -23.69
N PRO A 28 2.00 15.74 -24.53
CA PRO A 28 1.20 16.94 -24.70
C PRO A 28 -0.24 16.53 -24.93
N VAL A 29 -1.17 17.10 -24.15
CA VAL A 29 -2.60 16.92 -24.40
C VAL A 29 -2.84 17.57 -25.73
N THR A 30 -2.74 16.81 -26.80
CA THR A 30 -3.30 17.16 -28.07
C THR A 30 -4.80 17.24 -27.84
N MET A 31 -5.33 18.44 -27.72
CA MET A 31 -6.75 18.64 -27.90
C MET A 31 -7.07 18.15 -29.31
N ALA A 32 -7.66 16.97 -29.41
CA ALA A 32 -8.16 16.46 -30.65
C ALA A 32 -9.39 17.31 -31.01
N PHE A 33 -9.17 18.38 -31.77
CA PHE A 33 -10.25 19.02 -32.48
C PHE A 33 -10.57 18.10 -33.66
N ALA A 34 -11.80 17.63 -33.71
CA ALA A 34 -12.32 16.98 -34.89
C ALA A 34 -12.39 18.07 -36.01
N ALA A 35 -11.39 18.07 -36.87
CA ALA A 35 -11.48 18.83 -38.12
C ALA A 35 -12.67 18.29 -38.92
N GLY A 36 -13.76 19.05 -39.00
CA GLY A 36 -14.82 18.77 -39.97
C GLY A 36 -16.26 18.67 -39.47
N ALA A 37 -16.58 18.96 -38.21
CA ALA A 37 -17.99 18.97 -37.77
C ALA A 37 -18.49 20.42 -37.56
N THR A 38 -19.31 20.91 -38.46
CA THR A 38 -19.99 22.22 -38.43
C THR A 38 -21.19 22.27 -37.46
N THR A 39 -21.23 21.43 -36.45
CA THR A 39 -22.30 21.45 -35.47
C THR A 39 -21.81 22.16 -34.21
N THR A 40 -22.32 23.35 -33.96
CA THR A 40 -22.16 24.08 -32.69
C THR A 40 -22.81 23.29 -31.57
N THR A 41 -22.02 22.71 -30.69
CA THR A 41 -22.53 21.88 -29.59
C THR A 41 -22.57 22.61 -28.26
N ASN A 42 -21.83 23.71 -28.12
CA ASN A 42 -21.72 24.50 -26.89
C ASN A 42 -21.54 23.61 -25.63
N SER A 43 -20.59 22.68 -25.72
CA SER A 43 -20.42 21.65 -24.69
C SER A 43 -18.97 21.43 -24.28
N ILE A 44 -18.78 20.83 -23.11
CA ILE A 44 -17.49 20.32 -22.63
C ILE A 44 -17.66 18.90 -22.12
N THR A 45 -16.70 18.05 -22.45
CA THR A 45 -16.58 16.69 -21.89
C THR A 45 -15.39 16.64 -20.94
N ILE A 46 -15.63 16.18 -19.71
CA ILE A 46 -14.54 15.92 -18.75
C ILE A 46 -14.28 14.41 -18.75
N ASN A 47 -13.23 14.00 -19.46
CA ASN A 47 -12.85 12.59 -19.54
C ASN A 47 -12.42 12.07 -18.20
N LYS A 48 -12.95 10.90 -17.83
CA LYS A 48 -12.62 10.19 -16.60
C LYS A 48 -11.15 9.74 -16.60
N ASN A 49 -10.44 9.97 -15.48
CA ASN A 49 -9.19 9.30 -15.22
C ASN A 49 -9.47 7.82 -14.89
N ALA A 50 -8.84 6.89 -15.61
CA ALA A 50 -9.09 5.44 -15.46
C ALA A 50 -8.86 4.91 -14.04
N GLN A 51 -8.06 5.60 -13.23
CA GLN A 51 -7.79 5.21 -11.84
C GLN A 51 -8.81 5.78 -10.85
N ASN A 52 -9.64 6.76 -11.27
CA ASN A 52 -10.62 7.41 -10.39
C ASN A 52 -11.92 6.61 -10.33
N GLY A 53 -12.67 6.79 -9.24
CA GLY A 53 -14.04 6.28 -9.11
C GLY A 53 -15.05 7.07 -9.95
N ASP A 54 -16.34 6.87 -9.69
CA ASP A 54 -17.41 7.60 -10.38
C ASP A 54 -17.67 8.91 -9.64
N VAL A 55 -17.19 10.02 -10.22
CA VAL A 55 -17.38 11.37 -9.72
C VAL A 55 -18.29 12.17 -10.62
N THR A 56 -18.97 13.15 -10.04
CA THR A 56 -19.79 14.11 -10.78
C THR A 56 -19.24 15.53 -10.61
N TYR A 57 -19.60 16.39 -11.56
CA TYR A 57 -19.14 17.77 -11.63
C TYR A 57 -20.30 18.75 -11.55
N LYS A 58 -20.05 19.91 -10.93
CA LYS A 58 -20.89 21.10 -11.01
C LYS A 58 -20.21 22.15 -11.88
N ALA A 59 -20.99 22.79 -12.72
CA ALA A 59 -20.54 23.90 -13.57
C ALA A 59 -20.96 25.23 -12.94
N TYR A 60 -20.09 26.23 -12.99
CA TYR A 60 -20.36 27.59 -12.53
C TYR A 60 -19.98 28.57 -13.63
N GLN A 61 -20.94 29.32 -14.16
CA GLN A 61 -20.65 30.35 -15.14
C GLN A 61 -20.11 31.60 -14.45
N ILE A 62 -18.89 32.02 -14.77
CA ILE A 62 -18.25 33.21 -14.21
C ILE A 62 -18.55 34.43 -15.08
N PHE A 63 -18.35 34.27 -16.39
CA PHE A 63 -18.65 35.32 -17.37
C PHE A 63 -19.51 34.77 -18.50
N LYS A 64 -20.49 35.57 -18.92
CA LYS A 64 -21.20 35.43 -20.18
C LYS A 64 -20.29 36.00 -21.28
N ALA A 65 -20.28 35.37 -22.44
CA ALA A 65 -19.53 35.87 -23.60
C ALA A 65 -20.05 35.27 -24.89
N ASP A 66 -19.90 35.96 -25.98
CA ASP A 66 -20.04 35.39 -27.31
C ASP A 66 -18.79 34.58 -27.63
N VAL A 67 -18.97 33.29 -27.91
CA VAL A 67 -17.88 32.35 -28.18
C VAL A 67 -18.07 31.72 -29.56
N VAL A 68 -17.08 31.86 -30.42
CA VAL A 68 -17.07 31.25 -31.74
C VAL A 68 -15.74 30.53 -32.01
N ASP A 69 -15.82 29.53 -32.88
CA ASP A 69 -14.61 28.81 -33.29
C ASP A 69 -13.79 29.68 -34.24
N PRO A 70 -12.46 29.53 -34.29
CA PRO A 70 -11.60 30.21 -35.24
C PRO A 70 -11.90 29.74 -36.65
N THR A 71 -11.80 30.66 -37.60
CA THR A 71 -12.00 30.36 -39.04
C THR A 71 -10.70 30.01 -39.78
N GLU A 72 -9.55 30.23 -39.14
CA GLU A 72 -8.24 29.93 -39.70
C GLU A 72 -7.91 28.44 -39.51
N GLU A 73 -7.45 27.81 -40.61
CA GLU A 73 -7.08 26.39 -40.60
C GLU A 73 -5.91 26.16 -39.64
N GLY A 74 -6.11 25.22 -38.67
CA GLY A 74 -5.11 24.90 -37.63
C GLY A 74 -5.16 25.80 -36.38
N ALA A 75 -5.99 26.84 -36.35
CA ALA A 75 -6.20 27.61 -35.11
C ALA A 75 -7.09 26.83 -34.16
N THR A 76 -6.68 26.80 -32.87
CA THR A 76 -7.36 26.04 -31.83
C THR A 76 -8.04 26.94 -30.78
N ASP A 77 -7.74 28.23 -30.80
CA ASP A 77 -8.16 29.14 -29.76
C ASP A 77 -9.55 29.72 -30.05
N LYS A 78 -10.47 29.60 -29.12
CA LYS A 78 -11.81 30.19 -29.22
C LYS A 78 -11.71 31.71 -29.32
N ILE A 79 -12.53 32.32 -30.16
CA ILE A 79 -12.70 33.77 -30.24
C ILE A 79 -13.79 34.17 -29.28
N VAL A 80 -13.47 35.02 -28.32
CA VAL A 80 -14.39 35.47 -27.26
C VAL A 80 -14.58 36.97 -27.36
N SER A 81 -15.82 37.42 -27.25
CA SER A 81 -16.19 38.85 -27.25
C SER A 81 -17.39 39.11 -26.34
N ASN A 82 -17.64 40.38 -26.05
CA ASN A 82 -18.75 40.83 -25.22
C ASN A 82 -18.79 40.16 -23.84
N VAL A 83 -17.66 40.20 -23.12
CA VAL A 83 -17.54 39.59 -21.81
C VAL A 83 -18.27 40.40 -20.77
N GLU A 84 -19.24 39.77 -20.08
CA GLU A 84 -20.05 40.34 -19.00
C GLU A 84 -20.04 39.39 -17.80
N TRP A 85 -20.31 39.92 -16.60
CA TRP A 85 -20.50 39.08 -15.43
C TRP A 85 -21.72 38.16 -15.60
N ALA A 86 -21.54 36.87 -15.35
CA ALA A 86 -22.62 35.92 -15.13
C ALA A 86 -23.05 35.88 -13.66
N ILE A 87 -22.20 36.36 -12.78
CA ILE A 87 -22.39 36.44 -11.34
C ILE A 87 -23.13 37.75 -11.07
N ASP A 88 -24.34 37.66 -10.55
CA ASP A 88 -25.19 38.86 -10.31
C ASP A 88 -24.83 39.61 -9.00
N ASP A 89 -24.22 38.94 -8.03
CA ASP A 89 -23.84 39.54 -6.74
C ASP A 89 -22.59 40.43 -6.86
N PRO A 90 -22.70 41.75 -6.64
CA PRO A 90 -21.56 42.65 -6.69
C PRO A 90 -20.49 42.39 -5.64
N ALA A 91 -20.85 41.79 -4.49
CA ALA A 91 -19.86 41.48 -3.47
C ALA A 91 -18.93 40.36 -3.94
N THR A 92 -19.47 39.33 -4.59
CA THR A 92 -18.71 38.25 -5.18
C THR A 92 -17.86 38.72 -6.37
N GLN A 93 -18.38 39.59 -7.25
CA GLN A 93 -17.62 40.24 -8.32
C GLN A 93 -16.41 40.99 -7.75
N ASN A 94 -16.64 41.84 -6.72
CA ASN A 94 -15.56 42.57 -6.05
C ASN A 94 -14.55 41.66 -5.36
N ALA A 95 -14.97 40.54 -4.76
CA ALA A 95 -14.05 39.58 -4.14
C ALA A 95 -13.10 38.98 -5.18
N ILE A 96 -13.56 38.66 -6.40
CA ILE A 96 -12.72 38.18 -7.52
C ILE A 96 -11.75 39.29 -7.95
N ILE A 97 -12.21 40.53 -8.09
CA ILE A 97 -11.36 41.67 -8.47
C ILE A 97 -10.27 41.91 -7.42
N GLU A 98 -10.61 41.89 -6.13
CA GLU A 98 -9.63 42.05 -5.06
C GLU A 98 -8.63 40.91 -4.99
N ALA A 99 -9.06 39.67 -5.24
CA ALA A 99 -8.13 38.53 -5.36
C ALA A 99 -7.06 38.76 -6.44
N ILE A 100 -7.43 39.35 -7.57
CA ILE A 100 -6.49 39.76 -8.63
C ILE A 100 -5.55 40.87 -8.16
N LYS A 101 -6.10 41.90 -7.50
CA LYS A 101 -5.29 43.03 -7.01
C LYS A 101 -4.29 42.61 -5.91
N GLU A 102 -4.58 41.53 -5.20
CA GLU A 102 -3.65 40.90 -4.26
C GLU A 102 -2.59 40.01 -4.91
N ASP A 103 -2.74 39.63 -6.17
CA ASP A 103 -1.76 38.83 -6.87
C ASP A 103 -0.42 39.57 -7.06
N SER A 104 0.68 38.82 -6.99
CA SER A 104 2.03 39.40 -7.09
C SER A 104 2.25 40.08 -8.45
N LYS A 105 1.75 39.52 -9.53
CA LYS A 105 1.89 40.09 -10.88
C LYS A 105 1.15 41.42 -11.00
N TYR A 106 -0.03 41.53 -10.36
CA TYR A 106 -0.74 42.80 -10.32
C TYR A 106 0.02 43.84 -9.49
N LYS A 107 0.50 43.46 -8.29
CA LYS A 107 1.23 44.36 -7.39
C LYS A 107 2.52 44.90 -8.00
N THR A 108 3.16 44.15 -8.88
CA THR A 108 4.41 44.54 -9.57
C THR A 108 4.19 45.18 -10.93
N SER A 109 2.96 45.26 -11.44
CA SER A 109 2.64 45.94 -12.71
C SER A 109 2.83 47.46 -12.59
N ASP A 110 3.43 48.07 -13.61
CA ASP A 110 3.60 49.52 -13.73
C ASP A 110 3.39 49.98 -15.18
N PRO A 111 2.36 50.80 -15.50
CA PRO A 111 1.30 51.19 -14.59
C PRO A 111 0.40 50.02 -14.19
N LYS A 112 -0.20 50.09 -13.01
CA LYS A 112 -1.23 49.14 -12.59
C LYS A 112 -2.44 49.26 -13.48
N PRO A 113 -2.94 48.12 -14.05
CA PRO A 113 -4.15 48.16 -14.85
C PRO A 113 -5.38 48.51 -13.99
N ASP A 114 -6.31 49.27 -14.52
CA ASP A 114 -7.62 49.44 -13.90
C ASP A 114 -8.47 48.20 -14.17
N ILE A 115 -8.90 47.53 -13.11
CA ILE A 115 -9.72 46.32 -13.21
C ILE A 115 -11.03 46.60 -12.50
N VAL A 116 -12.08 46.79 -13.27
CA VAL A 116 -13.41 47.18 -12.80
C VAL A 116 -14.53 46.31 -13.42
N THR A 117 -14.37 45.95 -14.68
CA THR A 117 -15.39 45.22 -15.44
C THR A 117 -15.04 43.73 -15.61
N ALA A 118 -16.02 42.93 -15.99
CA ALA A 118 -15.81 41.53 -16.37
C ALA A 118 -14.75 41.37 -17.49
N GLN A 119 -14.78 42.28 -18.46
CA GLN A 119 -13.81 42.30 -19.55
C GLN A 119 -12.40 42.56 -19.03
N ASP A 120 -12.20 43.54 -18.13
CA ASP A 120 -10.87 43.80 -17.55
C ASP A 120 -10.33 42.60 -16.78
N VAL A 121 -11.18 41.89 -16.04
CA VAL A 121 -10.84 40.67 -15.32
C VAL A 121 -10.42 39.56 -16.29
N ALA A 122 -11.21 39.32 -17.34
CA ALA A 122 -10.92 38.30 -18.34
C ALA A 122 -9.62 38.60 -19.11
N ASP A 123 -9.40 39.85 -19.49
CA ASP A 123 -8.19 40.31 -20.17
C ASP A 123 -6.96 40.14 -19.30
N TRP A 124 -7.07 40.52 -18.01
CA TRP A 124 -5.97 40.38 -17.07
C TRP A 124 -5.60 38.91 -16.84
N LEU A 125 -6.61 38.05 -16.61
CA LEU A 125 -6.41 36.61 -16.41
C LEU A 125 -5.76 35.99 -17.64
N THR A 126 -6.26 36.31 -18.84
CA THR A 126 -5.70 35.80 -20.11
C THR A 126 -4.25 36.20 -20.26
N LYS A 127 -3.91 37.45 -19.98
CA LYS A 127 -2.53 37.96 -20.14
C LYS A 127 -1.56 37.40 -19.11
N ASN A 128 -2.02 37.18 -17.85
CA ASN A 128 -1.12 36.95 -16.72
C ASN A 128 -1.17 35.51 -16.18
N VAL A 129 -2.21 34.75 -16.46
CA VAL A 129 -2.42 33.39 -15.95
C VAL A 129 -2.28 32.35 -17.03
N THR A 130 -2.61 32.69 -18.29
CA THR A 130 -2.45 31.81 -19.46
C THR A 130 -1.05 31.94 -20.06
N GLY A 131 -0.54 30.89 -20.63
CA GLY A 131 0.75 30.89 -21.39
C GLY A 131 2.00 30.63 -20.57
N THR A 132 1.90 30.39 -19.28
CA THR A 132 2.97 29.76 -18.52
C THR A 132 2.95 28.25 -18.78
N THR A 133 4.12 27.67 -18.96
CA THR A 133 4.34 26.27 -19.36
C THR A 133 3.34 25.27 -18.76
N PRO A 134 3.09 24.12 -19.43
CA PRO A 134 2.23 23.03 -18.92
C PRO A 134 2.59 22.53 -17.51
N GLU A 135 3.72 22.94 -16.99
CA GLU A 135 4.34 22.53 -15.73
C GLU A 135 4.00 23.45 -14.55
N THR A 136 3.22 24.52 -14.74
CA THR A 136 2.85 25.38 -13.61
C THR A 136 1.85 24.68 -12.72
N VAL A 137 2.35 24.12 -11.61
CA VAL A 137 1.53 23.54 -10.55
C VAL A 137 0.66 24.64 -9.95
N VAL A 138 -0.67 24.55 -10.10
CA VAL A 138 -1.61 25.43 -9.42
C VAL A 138 -1.64 25.05 -7.95
N ASN A 139 -0.80 25.70 -7.14
CA ASN A 139 -0.79 25.48 -5.69
C ASN A 139 -1.99 26.17 -4.99
N LYS A 140 -2.17 25.90 -3.70
CA LYS A 140 -3.28 26.46 -2.90
C LYS A 140 -3.36 27.99 -2.91
N ASP A 141 -2.25 28.67 -3.11
CA ASP A 141 -2.16 30.14 -3.09
C ASP A 141 -2.29 30.75 -4.49
N HIS A 142 -2.38 29.89 -5.54
CA HIS A 142 -2.53 30.34 -6.91
C HIS A 142 -3.85 31.08 -7.10
N LEU A 143 -3.83 32.16 -7.86
CA LEU A 143 -5.00 33.03 -8.08
C LEU A 143 -6.24 32.24 -8.54
N LEU A 144 -6.10 31.27 -9.45
CA LEU A 144 -7.24 30.46 -9.90
C LEU A 144 -7.88 29.63 -8.78
N ASN A 145 -7.10 29.11 -7.83
CA ASN A 145 -7.66 28.43 -6.65
C ASN A 145 -8.41 29.38 -5.74
N LYS A 146 -7.91 30.61 -5.56
CA LYS A 146 -8.61 31.64 -4.79
C LYS A 146 -9.95 32.01 -5.44
N ILE A 147 -9.94 32.23 -6.75
CA ILE A 147 -11.18 32.49 -7.53
C ILE A 147 -12.14 31.30 -7.42
N ALA A 148 -11.66 30.07 -7.59
CA ALA A 148 -12.49 28.87 -7.46
C ALA A 148 -13.14 28.75 -6.06
N ALA A 149 -12.40 29.08 -5.00
CA ALA A 149 -12.94 29.09 -3.64
C ALA A 149 -14.03 30.15 -3.44
N ILE A 150 -13.86 31.36 -4.00
CA ILE A 150 -14.88 32.40 -3.97
C ILE A 150 -16.13 31.93 -4.70
N VAL A 151 -15.98 31.44 -5.94
CA VAL A 151 -17.11 30.98 -6.78
C VAL A 151 -17.84 29.81 -6.11
N LYS A 152 -17.12 28.81 -5.61
CA LYS A 152 -17.71 27.66 -4.91
C LYS A 152 -18.60 28.08 -3.74
N LYS A 153 -18.17 29.11 -3.00
CA LYS A 153 -18.84 29.56 -1.79
C LYS A 153 -20.09 30.40 -2.11
N ASP A 154 -20.01 31.30 -3.09
CA ASP A 154 -20.93 32.42 -3.24
C ASP A 154 -21.76 32.37 -4.54
N VAL A 155 -21.51 31.37 -5.43
CA VAL A 155 -22.20 31.23 -6.73
C VAL A 155 -22.97 29.92 -6.79
N GLU A 156 -24.21 29.96 -7.29
CA GLU A 156 -24.98 28.74 -7.56
C GLU A 156 -24.49 28.02 -8.82
N ALA A 157 -24.57 26.69 -8.81
CA ALA A 157 -24.19 25.89 -9.96
C ALA A 157 -25.13 26.14 -11.15
N THR A 158 -24.57 26.20 -12.35
CA THR A 158 -25.28 26.37 -13.61
C THR A 158 -25.69 25.00 -14.18
N GLY A 159 -26.98 24.75 -14.19
CA GLY A 159 -27.54 23.47 -14.67
C GLY A 159 -27.35 22.31 -13.67
N ASN A 160 -27.57 21.09 -14.15
CA ASN A 160 -27.44 19.87 -13.33
C ASN A 160 -25.99 19.40 -13.25
N SER A 161 -25.66 18.65 -12.20
CA SER A 161 -24.40 17.89 -12.13
C SER A 161 -24.36 16.85 -13.23
N PHE A 162 -23.17 16.56 -13.74
CA PHE A 162 -22.91 15.57 -14.81
C PHE A 162 -21.73 14.67 -14.42
N SER A 163 -21.72 13.44 -14.94
CA SER A 163 -20.68 12.45 -14.61
C SER A 163 -19.39 12.67 -15.40
N ALA A 164 -18.27 12.27 -14.83
CA ALA A 164 -17.03 12.13 -15.59
C ALA A 164 -17.26 11.19 -16.80
N GLY A 165 -16.82 11.60 -17.96
CA GLY A 165 -17.07 10.93 -19.26
C GLY A 165 -18.28 11.45 -20.01
N ASP A 166 -19.23 12.09 -19.35
CA ASP A 166 -20.37 12.73 -19.98
C ASP A 166 -20.05 14.15 -20.42
N SER A 167 -20.90 14.73 -21.29
CA SER A 167 -20.77 16.09 -21.76
C SER A 167 -21.73 17.01 -21.00
N PHE A 168 -21.21 18.11 -20.48
CA PHE A 168 -22.00 19.25 -20.06
C PHE A 168 -22.30 20.13 -21.28
N THR A 169 -23.57 20.30 -21.61
CA THR A 169 -24.02 21.28 -22.61
C THR A 169 -24.53 22.52 -21.87
N VAL A 170 -24.07 23.71 -22.27
CA VAL A 170 -24.52 24.94 -21.63
C VAL A 170 -26.03 25.07 -21.76
N PRO A 171 -26.75 25.44 -20.67
CA PRO A 171 -28.18 25.67 -20.73
C PRO A 171 -28.48 26.93 -21.57
N ASN A 172 -29.71 27.06 -22.04
CA ASN A 172 -30.19 28.29 -22.64
C ASN A 172 -30.63 29.29 -21.58
N ASP A 173 -30.59 30.58 -21.93
CA ASP A 173 -31.24 31.66 -21.18
C ASP A 173 -32.75 31.72 -21.47
N ASP A 174 -33.44 32.70 -20.89
CA ASP A 174 -34.88 32.90 -21.05
C ASP A 174 -35.27 33.28 -22.50
N ASN A 175 -34.32 33.72 -23.30
CA ASN A 175 -34.49 34.04 -24.73
C ASN A 175 -34.12 32.85 -25.64
N ASN A 176 -33.92 31.68 -25.09
CA ASN A 176 -33.49 30.48 -25.78
C ASN A 176 -32.11 30.58 -26.44
N SER A 177 -31.22 31.45 -25.92
CA SER A 177 -29.83 31.60 -26.38
C SER A 177 -28.90 30.82 -25.44
N PRO A 178 -27.89 30.13 -25.98
CA PRO A 178 -26.97 29.32 -25.14
C PRO A 178 -26.12 30.23 -24.26
N LYS A 179 -26.03 29.89 -22.99
CA LYS A 179 -25.22 30.61 -22.00
C LYS A 179 -23.72 30.33 -22.19
N THR A 180 -23.18 30.75 -23.34
CA THR A 180 -21.75 30.58 -23.62
C THR A 180 -20.88 31.53 -22.80
N GLY A 181 -19.59 31.19 -22.62
CA GLY A 181 -18.64 32.01 -21.90
C GLY A 181 -17.64 31.21 -21.06
N TYR A 182 -17.23 31.79 -19.92
CA TYR A 182 -16.22 31.22 -19.04
C TYR A 182 -16.88 30.45 -17.90
N TYR A 183 -16.47 29.20 -17.76
CA TYR A 183 -16.98 28.29 -16.75
C TYR A 183 -15.87 27.78 -15.83
N LEU A 184 -16.22 27.56 -14.57
CA LEU A 184 -15.47 26.78 -13.60
C LEU A 184 -16.21 25.45 -13.38
N PHE A 185 -15.48 24.35 -13.43
CA PHE A 185 -15.97 23.02 -13.10
C PHE A 185 -15.29 22.53 -11.83
N LEU A 186 -16.07 22.11 -10.87
CA LEU A 186 -15.62 21.55 -9.59
C LEU A 186 -16.26 20.18 -9.39
N THR A 187 -15.54 19.27 -8.73
CA THR A 187 -16.14 18.00 -8.32
C THR A 187 -17.29 18.26 -7.35
N ASP A 188 -18.43 17.59 -7.56
CA ASP A 188 -19.55 17.62 -6.64
C ASP A 188 -19.18 16.80 -5.39
N GLU A 189 -19.12 17.45 -4.23
CA GLU A 189 -18.77 16.80 -2.95
C GLU A 189 -19.69 15.62 -2.61
N SER A 190 -20.94 15.62 -3.09
CA SER A 190 -21.87 14.50 -2.89
C SER A 190 -21.40 13.20 -3.55
N SER A 191 -20.62 13.31 -4.63
CA SER A 191 -20.02 12.16 -5.31
C SER A 191 -18.76 11.62 -4.62
N LEU A 192 -18.19 12.37 -3.68
CA LEU A 192 -17.07 11.98 -2.83
C LEU A 192 -17.52 11.33 -1.51
N SER A 193 -18.72 10.80 -1.47
CA SER A 193 -19.39 10.22 -0.31
C SER A 193 -18.56 9.13 0.39
N THR A 194 -18.80 8.97 1.69
CA THR A 194 -18.18 7.98 2.57
C THR A 194 -18.65 6.53 2.36
N SER A 195 -19.54 6.26 1.38
CA SER A 195 -19.95 4.89 1.06
C SER A 195 -18.74 4.05 0.63
N GLU A 196 -18.74 2.76 0.92
CA GLU A 196 -17.62 1.87 0.54
C GLU A 196 -17.32 1.91 -0.97
N ALA A 197 -18.34 2.03 -1.82
CA ALA A 197 -18.20 2.12 -3.28
C ALA A 197 -17.54 3.45 -3.71
N ALA A 198 -17.79 4.56 -3.00
CA ALA A 198 -17.30 5.89 -3.33
C ALA A 198 -16.03 6.29 -2.57
N LYS A 199 -15.50 5.45 -1.68
CA LYS A 199 -14.28 5.74 -0.90
C LYS A 199 -13.04 6.00 -1.77
N LYS A 200 -13.01 5.51 -2.99
CA LYS A 200 -11.92 5.71 -3.96
C LYS A 200 -12.10 6.97 -4.80
N ASN A 201 -13.27 7.62 -4.73
CA ASN A 201 -13.55 8.81 -5.49
C ASN A 201 -12.64 9.95 -5.03
N THR A 202 -11.98 10.59 -5.98
CA THR A 202 -11.04 11.68 -5.72
C THR A 202 -11.42 12.89 -6.57
N GLY A 203 -11.53 14.04 -5.92
CA GLY A 203 -11.85 15.30 -6.57
C GLY A 203 -10.71 15.80 -7.45
N THR A 204 -11.06 16.46 -8.55
CA THR A 204 -10.09 17.11 -9.43
C THR A 204 -9.73 18.50 -8.90
N SER A 205 -8.56 18.99 -9.31
CA SER A 205 -8.25 20.42 -9.19
C SER A 205 -9.24 21.22 -10.02
N PRO A 206 -9.51 22.52 -9.70
CA PRO A 206 -10.44 23.34 -10.43
C PRO A 206 -10.16 23.37 -11.95
N ILE A 207 -11.19 23.19 -12.76
CA ILE A 207 -11.10 23.22 -14.22
C ILE A 207 -11.80 24.51 -14.70
N PHE A 208 -11.02 25.39 -15.32
CA PHE A 208 -11.55 26.58 -15.98
C PHE A 208 -11.58 26.36 -17.48
N ALA A 209 -12.68 26.66 -18.13
CA ALA A 209 -12.83 26.50 -19.56
C ALA A 209 -13.73 27.57 -20.18
N VAL A 210 -13.44 27.91 -21.44
CA VAL A 210 -14.37 28.65 -22.31
C VAL A 210 -15.25 27.62 -23.02
N VAL A 211 -16.56 27.72 -22.80
CA VAL A 211 -17.55 26.81 -23.41
C VAL A 211 -18.46 27.57 -24.35
N GLY A 212 -18.46 27.13 -25.60
CA GLY A 212 -19.21 27.72 -26.71
C GLY A 212 -18.62 27.26 -28.06
N GLY A 213 -19.41 27.32 -29.13
CA GLY A 213 -19.00 26.81 -30.41
C GLY A 213 -18.86 25.27 -30.44
N SER A 214 -17.77 24.75 -30.98
CA SER A 214 -17.47 23.32 -30.97
C SER A 214 -17.20 22.79 -29.55
N SER A 215 -17.39 21.49 -29.35
CA SER A 215 -17.14 20.81 -28.07
C SER A 215 -15.70 20.97 -27.57
N VAL A 216 -15.52 21.15 -26.29
CA VAL A 216 -14.24 21.17 -25.59
C VAL A 216 -14.08 19.83 -24.86
N THR A 217 -12.88 19.27 -24.85
CA THR A 217 -12.57 18.05 -24.07
C THR A 217 -11.40 18.31 -23.14
N VAL A 218 -11.57 17.94 -21.89
CA VAL A 218 -10.52 17.99 -20.84
C VAL A 218 -10.47 16.64 -20.13
N THR A 219 -9.36 16.35 -19.44
CA THR A 219 -9.23 15.13 -18.64
C THR A 219 -9.17 15.51 -17.17
N GLU A 220 -9.78 14.69 -16.31
CA GLU A 220 -9.67 14.83 -14.86
C GLU A 220 -8.21 14.99 -14.41
N LYS A 221 -7.97 15.95 -13.54
CA LYS A 221 -6.67 16.20 -12.91
C LYS A 221 -6.65 15.64 -11.49
N THR A 222 -6.78 14.34 -11.39
CA THR A 222 -6.78 13.59 -10.14
C THR A 222 -5.51 12.77 -10.00
N SER A 223 -5.10 12.54 -8.77
CA SER A 223 -3.98 11.66 -8.45
C SER A 223 -4.31 10.87 -7.18
N ILE A 224 -4.33 9.55 -7.31
CA ILE A 224 -4.73 8.64 -6.25
C ILE A 224 -3.47 8.01 -5.66
N PRO A 225 -3.19 8.22 -4.36
CA PRO A 225 -2.09 7.56 -3.67
C PRO A 225 -2.26 6.05 -3.64
N THR A 226 -1.14 5.36 -3.67
CA THR A 226 -1.07 3.89 -3.53
C THR A 226 -0.27 3.52 -2.30
N VAL A 227 -0.47 2.31 -1.79
CA VAL A 227 0.32 1.75 -0.71
C VAL A 227 0.88 0.39 -1.10
N ASP A 228 2.12 0.14 -0.70
CA ASP A 228 2.75 -1.17 -0.74
C ASP A 228 3.12 -1.62 0.67
N LYS A 229 3.17 -2.93 0.89
CA LYS A 229 3.52 -3.55 2.16
C LYS A 229 4.43 -4.74 1.92
N GLN A 230 5.45 -4.87 2.75
CA GLN A 230 6.45 -5.92 2.63
C GLN A 230 6.89 -6.41 4.00
N ILE A 231 7.36 -7.66 4.05
CA ILE A 231 7.98 -8.36 5.19
C ILE A 231 9.47 -8.48 4.91
N LEU A 232 10.30 -8.29 5.91
CA LEU A 232 11.74 -8.53 5.80
C LEU A 232 12.04 -10.02 5.88
N ASP A 233 12.77 -10.53 4.89
CA ASP A 233 13.35 -11.88 4.90
C ASP A 233 14.51 -11.93 5.91
N ASP A 234 14.24 -12.43 7.12
CA ASP A 234 15.19 -12.49 8.23
C ASP A 234 16.15 -13.69 8.17
N ALA A 235 15.90 -14.66 7.29
CA ALA A 235 16.79 -15.78 7.07
C ALA A 235 18.22 -15.35 6.67
N LYS A 236 18.35 -14.09 6.16
CA LYS A 236 19.64 -13.50 5.83
C LYS A 236 20.30 -12.72 6.97
N GLY A 237 19.67 -12.65 8.16
CA GLY A 237 20.18 -11.89 9.30
C GLY A 237 20.19 -10.37 9.07
N LYS A 238 19.26 -9.87 8.27
CA LYS A 238 19.07 -8.44 8.00
C LYS A 238 18.13 -7.81 9.01
N THR A 239 18.22 -6.48 9.15
CA THR A 239 17.29 -5.62 9.89
C THR A 239 16.78 -4.54 8.95
N ALA A 240 15.70 -3.85 9.33
CA ALA A 240 15.13 -2.79 8.50
C ALA A 240 16.15 -1.69 8.14
N ASP A 241 17.13 -1.43 9.01
CA ASP A 241 18.16 -0.39 8.79
C ASP A 241 19.24 -0.79 7.76
N ASN A 242 19.47 -2.09 7.54
CA ASN A 242 20.51 -2.58 6.62
C ASN A 242 19.98 -3.43 5.47
N ALA A 243 18.65 -3.57 5.35
CA ALA A 243 18.00 -4.32 4.29
C ALA A 243 18.07 -3.57 2.95
N THR A 244 18.30 -4.33 1.89
CA THR A 244 18.18 -3.86 0.50
C THR A 244 16.77 -4.10 -0.03
N THR A 245 16.45 -3.63 -1.21
CA THR A 245 15.13 -3.85 -1.84
C THR A 245 14.81 -5.34 -1.98
N ASP A 246 15.81 -6.16 -2.29
CA ASP A 246 15.64 -7.61 -2.54
C ASP A 246 15.41 -8.42 -1.27
N ASP A 247 15.68 -7.86 -0.09
CA ASP A 247 15.45 -8.52 1.19
C ASP A 247 13.98 -8.42 1.64
N TRP A 248 13.18 -7.55 1.03
CA TRP A 248 11.77 -7.35 1.34
C TRP A 248 10.88 -8.21 0.44
N LYS A 249 9.92 -8.94 1.04
CA LYS A 249 9.05 -9.92 0.39
C LYS A 249 7.57 -9.64 0.68
N ASN A 250 6.70 -10.30 -0.08
CA ASN A 250 5.24 -10.26 0.15
C ASN A 250 4.77 -11.34 1.13
N VAL A 251 5.65 -12.26 1.53
CA VAL A 251 5.35 -13.39 2.39
C VAL A 251 6.56 -13.73 3.23
N GLY A 252 6.32 -14.19 4.45
CA GLY A 252 7.32 -14.73 5.37
C GLY A 252 6.79 -15.95 6.11
N ASP A 253 7.66 -16.54 6.92
CA ASP A 253 7.29 -17.51 7.95
C ASP A 253 8.03 -17.19 9.24
N ALA A 254 7.38 -17.43 10.37
CA ALA A 254 7.92 -17.09 11.68
C ALA A 254 7.52 -18.13 12.72
N TRP A 255 8.42 -18.38 13.70
CA TRP A 255 8.09 -19.20 14.87
C TRP A 255 7.41 -18.35 15.96
N ILE A 256 6.74 -19.00 16.92
CA ILE A 256 6.08 -18.32 18.03
C ILE A 256 7.10 -17.54 18.87
N GLY A 257 6.86 -16.26 19.03
CA GLY A 257 7.75 -15.33 19.73
C GLY A 257 8.78 -14.63 18.85
N GLN A 258 8.89 -14.99 17.57
CA GLN A 258 9.76 -14.28 16.62
C GLN A 258 9.26 -12.88 16.35
N VAL A 259 10.20 -11.96 16.22
CA VAL A 259 9.94 -10.56 15.82
C VAL A 259 10.16 -10.41 14.34
N ILE A 260 9.18 -9.83 13.67
CA ILE A 260 9.09 -9.67 12.22
C ILE A 260 9.15 -8.17 11.91
N ASP A 261 9.99 -7.78 10.96
CA ASP A 261 10.06 -6.40 10.47
C ASP A 261 9.12 -6.21 9.26
N TYR A 262 8.28 -5.15 9.32
CA TYR A 262 7.36 -4.74 8.26
C TYR A 262 7.74 -3.38 7.71
N LYS A 263 7.46 -3.17 6.42
CA LYS A 263 7.63 -1.90 5.72
C LYS A 263 6.37 -1.54 4.94
N LEU A 264 5.83 -0.37 5.21
CA LEU A 264 4.75 0.26 4.45
C LEU A 264 5.36 1.37 3.60
N THR A 265 5.00 1.44 2.33
CA THR A 265 5.43 2.52 1.44
C THR A 265 4.21 3.15 0.79
N GLY A 266 3.90 4.37 1.17
CA GLY A 266 2.81 5.14 0.59
C GLY A 266 3.34 6.16 -0.42
N THR A 267 2.65 6.29 -1.57
CA THR A 267 2.90 7.37 -2.54
C THR A 267 2.09 8.61 -2.18
N VAL A 268 2.47 9.75 -2.72
CA VAL A 268 1.79 11.01 -2.50
C VAL A 268 1.10 11.44 -3.80
N ALA A 269 -0.06 12.11 -3.67
CA ALA A 269 -0.79 12.63 -4.82
C ALA A 269 0.06 13.64 -5.61
N ALA A 270 0.13 13.49 -6.93
CA ALA A 270 0.90 14.39 -7.80
C ALA A 270 0.41 15.85 -7.73
N ASN A 271 -0.88 16.04 -7.43
CA ASN A 271 -1.49 17.36 -7.26
C ASN A 271 -1.51 17.86 -5.80
N ILE A 272 -0.66 17.32 -4.92
CA ILE A 272 -0.63 17.68 -3.48
C ILE A 272 -0.44 19.19 -3.24
N ALA A 273 0.26 19.87 -4.12
CA ALA A 273 0.46 21.31 -4.03
C ALA A 273 -0.86 22.12 -4.09
N THR A 274 -1.93 21.56 -4.68
CA THR A 274 -3.26 22.17 -4.77
C THR A 274 -3.98 22.20 -3.42
N TYR A 275 -3.67 21.25 -2.53
CA TYR A 275 -4.32 21.13 -1.24
C TYR A 275 -3.78 22.17 -0.23
N ALA A 276 -4.65 22.77 0.55
CA ALA A 276 -4.27 23.65 1.65
C ALA A 276 -3.61 22.86 2.79
N LYS A 277 -4.23 21.76 3.20
CA LYS A 277 -3.72 20.74 4.10
C LYS A 277 -3.91 19.38 3.47
N TYR A 278 -3.06 18.42 3.80
CA TYR A 278 -3.18 17.06 3.28
C TYR A 278 -3.17 16.05 4.41
N GLN A 279 -4.36 15.59 4.79
CA GLN A 279 -4.50 14.47 5.72
C GLN A 279 -3.98 13.20 5.07
N TYR A 280 -3.23 12.40 5.84
CA TYR A 280 -2.65 11.15 5.34
C TYR A 280 -2.49 10.15 6.48
N GLU A 281 -3.03 8.95 6.31
CA GLU A 281 -3.05 7.95 7.36
C GLU A 281 -2.82 6.55 6.79
N PHE A 282 -1.88 5.82 7.36
CA PHE A 282 -1.78 4.38 7.19
C PHE A 282 -2.74 3.72 8.19
N GLN A 283 -3.64 2.89 7.69
CA GLN A 283 -4.50 2.00 8.48
C GLN A 283 -4.08 0.56 8.21
N ASP A 284 -3.50 -0.07 9.21
CA ASP A 284 -2.88 -1.38 9.12
C ASP A 284 -3.54 -2.35 10.09
N HIS A 285 -4.08 -3.46 9.58
CA HIS A 285 -4.77 -4.48 10.36
C HIS A 285 -3.92 -5.75 10.43
N LEU A 286 -3.48 -6.08 11.62
CA LEU A 286 -2.76 -7.30 11.95
C LEU A 286 -3.75 -8.35 12.46
N SER A 287 -3.73 -9.58 11.90
CA SER A 287 -4.55 -10.69 12.38
C SER A 287 -4.21 -11.10 13.82
N VAL A 288 -5.05 -11.92 14.44
CA VAL A 288 -4.97 -12.27 15.87
C VAL A 288 -3.61 -12.81 16.31
N GLY A 289 -2.90 -13.52 15.42
CA GLY A 289 -1.58 -14.08 15.68
C GLY A 289 -0.44 -13.07 15.73
N LEU A 290 -0.67 -11.82 15.33
CA LEU A 290 0.37 -10.81 15.26
C LEU A 290 0.16 -9.72 16.32
N LYS A 291 1.25 -9.30 16.97
CA LYS A 291 1.24 -8.23 17.98
C LYS A 291 2.24 -7.15 17.61
N ALA A 292 1.75 -5.96 17.27
CA ALA A 292 2.58 -4.81 16.92
C ALA A 292 3.36 -4.25 18.12
N ASP A 293 4.64 -3.91 17.87
CA ASP A 293 5.47 -3.15 18.81
C ASP A 293 5.40 -1.65 18.43
N GLN A 294 4.53 -0.91 19.11
CA GLN A 294 4.34 0.52 18.87
C GLN A 294 5.64 1.32 19.06
N SER A 295 6.55 0.88 19.91
CA SER A 295 7.81 1.58 20.20
C SER A 295 8.83 1.45 19.06
N SER A 296 8.64 0.49 18.15
CA SER A 296 9.53 0.21 17.03
C SER A 296 9.23 1.03 15.78
N ILE A 297 8.16 1.84 15.79
CA ILE A 297 7.69 2.56 14.62
C ILE A 297 8.67 3.68 14.25
N VAL A 298 9.13 3.64 13.00
CA VAL A 298 9.97 4.68 12.40
C VAL A 298 9.29 5.18 11.13
N VAL A 299 9.15 6.49 11.02
CA VAL A 299 8.55 7.15 9.85
C VAL A 299 9.60 7.96 9.12
N ALA A 300 9.60 7.88 7.78
CA ALA A 300 10.46 8.67 6.93
C ALA A 300 9.68 9.25 5.73
N ILE A 301 10.00 10.46 5.34
CA ILE A 301 9.52 11.10 4.11
C ILE A 301 10.72 11.32 3.20
N ASN A 302 10.67 10.81 1.96
CA ASN A 302 11.77 10.88 0.99
C ASN A 302 13.12 10.40 1.58
N GLY A 303 13.08 9.39 2.47
CA GLY A 303 14.26 8.84 3.15
C GLY A 303 14.73 9.61 4.38
N LYS A 304 14.14 10.77 4.70
CA LYS A 304 14.45 11.52 5.93
C LYS A 304 13.55 11.08 7.06
N LYS A 305 14.12 10.60 8.17
CA LYS A 305 13.37 10.22 9.38
C LYS A 305 12.72 11.46 10.00
N ILE A 306 11.49 11.28 10.52
CA ILE A 306 10.69 12.33 11.16
C ILE A 306 10.36 11.91 12.58
N ASP A 307 10.48 12.85 13.52
CA ASP A 307 10.02 12.65 14.89
C ASP A 307 8.49 12.77 14.98
N ALA A 308 7.89 11.95 15.84
CA ALA A 308 6.43 11.96 16.02
C ALA A 308 5.90 13.29 16.57
N SER A 309 6.69 13.98 17.39
CA SER A 309 6.26 15.19 18.10
C SER A 309 5.74 16.28 17.17
N GLY A 310 4.42 16.48 17.16
CA GLY A 310 3.75 17.50 16.35
C GLY A 310 3.61 17.18 14.86
N ASN A 311 4.15 16.03 14.39
CA ASN A 311 4.13 15.68 12.97
C ASN A 311 3.12 14.57 12.65
N TYR A 312 3.07 13.53 13.48
CA TYR A 312 2.13 12.41 13.31
C TYR A 312 1.77 11.79 14.65
N THR A 313 0.71 11.03 14.67
CA THR A 313 0.28 10.23 15.82
C THR A 313 0.29 8.75 15.48
N VAL A 314 0.54 7.92 16.50
CA VAL A 314 0.49 6.47 16.38
C VAL A 314 -0.50 5.91 17.38
N THR A 315 -1.40 5.04 16.92
CA THR A 315 -2.30 4.28 17.79
C THR A 315 -2.25 2.80 17.44
N VAL A 316 -2.25 1.95 18.46
CA VAL A 316 -2.42 0.50 18.34
C VAL A 316 -3.58 0.11 19.23
N THR A 317 -4.62 -0.52 18.66
CA THR A 317 -5.82 -0.93 19.37
C THR A 317 -6.18 -2.36 19.04
N ASP A 318 -6.52 -3.16 20.07
CA ASP A 318 -7.04 -4.51 19.85
C ASP A 318 -8.41 -4.45 19.18
N THR A 319 -8.66 -5.35 18.25
CA THR A 319 -9.94 -5.50 17.55
C THR A 319 -10.65 -6.77 18.02
N THR A 320 -11.97 -6.71 18.08
CA THR A 320 -12.83 -7.82 18.47
C THR A 320 -14.00 -7.97 17.51
N ASP A 321 -14.54 -9.19 17.40
CA ASP A 321 -15.78 -9.45 16.69
C ASP A 321 -17.02 -9.05 17.53
N GLY A 322 -18.22 -9.22 16.97
CA GLY A 322 -19.48 -8.95 17.66
C GLY A 322 -19.74 -9.80 18.93
N SER A 323 -18.91 -10.83 19.18
CA SER A 323 -18.95 -11.71 20.35
C SER A 323 -17.82 -11.42 21.35
N ASN A 324 -17.06 -10.31 21.13
CA ASN A 324 -15.88 -9.92 21.91
C ASN A 324 -14.69 -10.88 21.79
N ASN A 325 -14.62 -11.76 20.80
CA ASN A 325 -13.42 -12.52 20.52
C ASN A 325 -12.40 -11.60 19.85
N LYS A 326 -11.15 -11.69 20.27
CA LYS A 326 -10.05 -10.93 19.65
C LYS A 326 -9.87 -11.36 18.20
N THR A 327 -9.83 -10.40 17.29
CA THR A 327 -9.63 -10.61 15.85
C THR A 327 -8.29 -10.09 15.34
N GLY A 328 -7.59 -9.30 16.16
CA GLY A 328 -6.28 -8.76 15.79
C GLY A 328 -6.00 -7.41 16.44
N GLN A 329 -5.23 -6.59 15.73
CA GLN A 329 -4.89 -5.22 16.12
C GLN A 329 -4.98 -4.28 14.92
N ASP A 330 -5.48 -3.06 15.16
CA ASP A 330 -5.37 -1.95 14.22
C ASP A 330 -4.22 -1.03 14.63
N LEU A 331 -3.24 -0.89 13.74
CA LEU A 331 -2.16 0.08 13.83
C LEU A 331 -2.48 1.24 12.89
N LYS A 332 -2.47 2.48 13.42
CA LYS A 332 -2.64 3.69 12.62
C LYS A 332 -1.46 4.64 12.80
N VAL A 333 -0.96 5.16 11.69
CA VAL A 333 0.02 6.23 11.65
C VAL A 333 -0.61 7.38 10.89
N SER A 334 -0.97 8.46 11.61
CA SER A 334 -1.87 9.51 11.11
C SER A 334 -1.16 10.86 11.09
N PHE A 335 -1.17 11.51 9.93
CA PHE A 335 -0.75 12.90 9.73
C PHE A 335 -1.99 13.77 9.56
N GLU A 336 -2.16 14.78 10.41
CA GLU A 336 -3.19 15.81 10.20
C GLU A 336 -2.88 16.66 8.96
N ASP A 337 -1.59 16.95 8.75
CA ASP A 337 -1.09 17.63 7.56
C ASP A 337 0.30 17.09 7.16
N LEU A 338 0.33 16.18 6.21
CA LEU A 338 1.57 15.59 5.69
C LEU A 338 2.51 16.66 5.10
N LYS A 339 1.98 17.77 4.55
CA LYS A 339 2.79 18.86 4.00
C LYS A 339 3.57 19.58 5.11
N ALA A 340 2.91 19.84 6.24
CA ALA A 340 3.57 20.43 7.39
C ALA A 340 4.64 19.50 7.97
N ALA A 341 4.35 18.20 8.07
CA ALA A 341 5.31 17.19 8.52
C ALA A 341 6.55 17.11 7.60
N ALA A 342 6.36 17.13 6.28
CA ALA A 342 7.48 17.14 5.33
C ALA A 342 8.33 18.41 5.45
N ASN A 343 7.69 19.57 5.57
CA ASN A 343 8.38 20.84 5.74
C ASN A 343 9.25 20.88 7.01
N SER A 344 8.86 20.18 8.09
CA SER A 344 9.65 20.12 9.34
C SER A 344 11.03 19.49 9.16
N VAL A 345 11.22 18.67 8.12
CA VAL A 345 12.50 18.04 7.75
C VAL A 345 13.08 18.63 6.45
N GLY A 346 12.54 19.75 5.98
CA GLY A 346 13.04 20.46 4.80
C GLY A 346 12.71 19.75 3.48
N GLU A 347 11.60 18.97 3.44
CA GLU A 347 11.10 18.32 2.23
C GLU A 347 9.88 19.07 1.68
N THR A 348 9.82 19.19 0.36
CA THR A 348 8.64 19.63 -0.37
C THR A 348 8.06 18.42 -1.10
N LEU A 349 6.77 18.17 -0.92
CA LEU A 349 6.10 16.99 -1.49
C LEU A 349 5.65 17.24 -2.92
N ASP A 350 5.79 16.19 -3.74
CA ASP A 350 5.30 16.07 -5.11
C ASP A 350 4.85 14.63 -5.41
N GLY A 351 4.48 14.35 -6.66
CA GLY A 351 4.03 13.02 -7.09
C GLY A 351 5.10 11.92 -7.06
N THR A 352 6.37 12.26 -6.85
CA THR A 352 7.48 11.30 -6.70
C THR A 352 7.77 10.97 -5.24
N SER A 353 7.22 11.77 -4.33
CA SER A 353 7.45 11.66 -2.88
C SER A 353 6.88 10.36 -2.32
N LYS A 354 7.57 9.83 -1.32
CA LYS A 354 7.18 8.60 -0.62
C LYS A 354 7.20 8.80 0.89
N VAL A 355 6.20 8.24 1.55
CA VAL A 355 6.14 8.12 3.00
C VAL A 355 6.37 6.65 3.35
N VAL A 356 7.40 6.37 4.14
CA VAL A 356 7.76 5.01 4.54
C VAL A 356 7.58 4.87 6.04
N VAL A 357 6.88 3.82 6.44
CA VAL A 357 6.75 3.41 7.84
C VAL A 357 7.37 2.03 7.98
N THR A 358 8.32 1.88 8.89
CA THR A 358 8.83 0.58 9.31
C THR A 358 8.45 0.33 10.75
N TYR A 359 8.09 -0.90 11.08
CA TYR A 359 7.74 -1.31 12.43
C TYR A 359 7.95 -2.82 12.61
N ARG A 360 7.94 -3.27 13.84
CA ARG A 360 8.05 -4.68 14.21
C ARG A 360 6.74 -5.19 14.79
N ALA A 361 6.45 -6.46 14.51
CA ALA A 361 5.44 -7.21 15.23
C ALA A 361 5.98 -8.58 15.64
N GLN A 362 5.40 -9.17 16.67
CA GLN A 362 5.76 -10.50 17.16
C GLN A 362 4.67 -11.50 16.78
N LEU A 363 5.05 -12.67 16.27
CA LEU A 363 4.13 -13.79 16.15
C LEU A 363 3.86 -14.37 17.53
N THR A 364 2.59 -14.48 17.91
CA THR A 364 2.16 -14.91 19.25
C THR A 364 1.62 -16.35 19.24
N SER A 365 1.33 -16.89 20.41
CA SER A 365 0.65 -18.20 20.55
C SER A 365 -0.76 -18.24 19.97
N ASP A 366 -1.35 -17.08 19.65
CA ASP A 366 -2.67 -16.98 19.01
C ASP A 366 -2.58 -17.14 17.47
N ALA A 367 -1.38 -17.45 16.95
CA ALA A 367 -1.16 -17.62 15.51
C ALA A 367 -1.99 -18.77 14.92
N GLU A 368 -2.49 -18.56 13.71
CA GLU A 368 -3.34 -19.50 13.01
C GLU A 368 -2.51 -20.41 12.10
N TYR A 369 -2.76 -21.72 12.19
CA TYR A 369 -2.12 -22.78 11.39
C TYR A 369 -2.98 -23.13 10.17
N THR A 370 -3.34 -22.13 9.37
CA THR A 370 -4.20 -22.28 8.20
C THR A 370 -3.46 -21.97 6.91
N ALA A 371 -4.02 -22.41 5.78
CA ALA A 371 -3.51 -22.03 4.45
C ALA A 371 -3.64 -20.52 4.17
N ALA A 372 -4.46 -19.79 4.92
CA ALA A 372 -4.56 -18.33 4.85
C ALA A 372 -3.40 -17.65 5.57
N GLY A 373 -2.77 -18.32 6.55
CA GLY A 373 -1.70 -17.79 7.39
C GLY A 373 -2.14 -16.63 8.29
N ASN A 374 -1.17 -15.92 8.84
CA ASN A 374 -1.39 -14.75 9.70
C ASN A 374 -1.24 -13.48 8.84
N THR A 375 -2.36 -12.86 8.48
CA THR A 375 -2.39 -11.77 7.54
C THR A 375 -2.13 -10.41 8.19
N ASN A 376 -1.53 -9.52 7.41
CA ASN A 376 -1.28 -8.15 7.81
C ASN A 376 -1.57 -7.21 6.63
N LYS A 377 -2.63 -6.37 6.75
CA LYS A 377 -3.25 -5.66 5.62
C LYS A 377 -3.31 -4.16 5.85
N VAL A 378 -2.72 -3.39 4.95
CA VAL A 378 -2.69 -1.93 5.00
C VAL A 378 -3.54 -1.29 3.91
N LYS A 379 -4.10 -0.12 4.22
CA LYS A 379 -4.65 0.84 3.26
C LYS A 379 -4.25 2.27 3.67
N LEU A 380 -4.31 3.20 2.73
CA LEU A 380 -4.19 4.63 3.01
C LEU A 380 -5.57 5.28 3.11
N VAL A 381 -5.67 6.23 4.03
CA VAL A 381 -6.72 7.25 4.04
C VAL A 381 -6.05 8.58 3.75
N TYR A 382 -6.56 9.33 2.78
CA TYR A 382 -5.92 10.56 2.31
C TYR A 382 -6.95 11.64 1.95
N SER A 383 -6.54 12.91 1.98
CA SER A 383 -7.38 14.01 1.48
C SER A 383 -7.69 13.81 0.01
N ASN A 384 -8.98 13.77 -0.36
CA ASN A 384 -9.44 13.44 -1.71
C ASN A 384 -10.14 14.60 -2.45
N ASP A 385 -10.24 15.78 -1.86
CA ASP A 385 -10.80 16.97 -2.51
C ASP A 385 -9.92 18.20 -2.25
N PRO A 386 -9.26 18.76 -3.29
CA PRO A 386 -8.46 19.98 -3.16
C PRO A 386 -9.28 21.19 -2.70
N MET A 387 -10.58 21.18 -2.96
CA MET A 387 -11.50 22.29 -2.63
C MET A 387 -12.27 22.07 -1.34
N SER A 388 -12.02 20.97 -0.61
CA SER A 388 -12.63 20.69 0.69
C SER A 388 -11.60 20.14 1.68
N PRO A 389 -11.42 20.77 2.87
CA PRO A 389 -10.42 20.29 3.84
C PRO A 389 -10.86 19.02 4.60
N LYS A 390 -12.09 18.55 4.41
CA LYS A 390 -12.70 17.47 5.19
C LYS A 390 -12.91 16.18 4.41
N GLY A 391 -12.78 16.20 3.09
CA GLY A 391 -12.98 15.02 2.26
C GLY A 391 -11.80 14.06 2.36
N THR A 392 -12.08 12.76 2.57
CA THR A 392 -11.06 11.72 2.56
C THR A 392 -11.45 10.56 1.65
N GLY A 393 -10.47 10.04 0.93
CA GLY A 393 -10.56 8.80 0.15
C GLY A 393 -9.71 7.70 0.75
N THR A 394 -9.85 6.49 0.21
CA THR A 394 -9.03 5.34 0.60
C THR A 394 -8.38 4.71 -0.62
N SER A 395 -7.13 4.27 -0.48
CA SER A 395 -6.43 3.49 -1.52
C SER A 395 -6.96 2.05 -1.61
N GLU A 396 -6.52 1.34 -2.65
CA GLU A 396 -6.54 -0.12 -2.62
C GLU A 396 -5.72 -0.61 -1.43
N SER A 397 -6.09 -1.78 -0.90
CA SER A 397 -5.36 -2.41 0.19
C SER A 397 -4.22 -3.27 -0.34
N LYS A 398 -3.15 -3.37 0.46
CA LYS A 398 -2.07 -4.33 0.24
C LYS A 398 -1.95 -5.24 1.45
N GLU A 399 -1.82 -6.54 1.21
CA GLU A 399 -1.73 -7.58 2.23
C GLU A 399 -0.43 -8.37 2.08
N VAL A 400 0.15 -8.75 3.20
CA VAL A 400 1.25 -9.70 3.32
C VAL A 400 0.86 -10.77 4.32
N THR A 401 1.51 -11.94 4.25
CA THR A 401 1.15 -13.08 5.09
C THR A 401 2.39 -13.69 5.75
N ASP A 402 2.31 -13.96 7.04
CA ASP A 402 3.29 -14.76 7.77
C ASP A 402 2.71 -16.14 8.06
N TYR A 403 3.47 -17.18 7.70
CA TYR A 403 3.10 -18.55 7.95
C TYR A 403 3.81 -19.08 9.19
N VAL A 404 3.14 -19.97 9.90
CA VAL A 404 3.70 -20.80 10.96
C VAL A 404 3.30 -22.23 10.69
N PHE A 405 4.19 -23.17 10.94
CA PHE A 405 3.96 -24.60 10.73
C PHE A 405 3.90 -25.33 12.08
N GLY A 406 3.32 -26.52 12.06
CA GLY A 406 3.31 -27.42 13.22
C GLY A 406 3.35 -28.86 12.78
N PHE A 407 3.87 -29.76 13.64
CA PHE A 407 3.72 -31.18 13.43
C PHE A 407 2.57 -31.70 14.29
N ASN A 408 1.71 -32.52 13.69
CA ASN A 408 0.69 -33.29 14.39
C ASN A 408 1.12 -34.76 14.38
N ILE A 409 1.88 -35.17 15.41
CA ILE A 409 2.47 -36.50 15.47
C ILE A 409 1.46 -37.51 15.96
N THR A 410 1.29 -38.61 15.23
CA THR A 410 0.54 -39.80 15.64
C THR A 410 1.52 -40.96 15.83
N LYS A 411 1.49 -41.58 17.02
CA LYS A 411 2.31 -42.75 17.35
C LYS A 411 1.56 -44.03 17.07
N THR A 412 2.17 -44.97 16.34
CA THR A 412 1.51 -46.23 15.93
C THR A 412 2.40 -47.45 16.13
N ASP A 413 1.77 -48.63 16.29
CA ASP A 413 2.36 -49.93 16.13
C ASP A 413 1.85 -50.54 14.79
N PRO A 414 2.72 -50.89 13.83
CA PRO A 414 2.29 -51.41 12.54
C PRO A 414 1.53 -52.77 12.65
N ASN A 415 1.67 -53.47 13.77
CA ASN A 415 1.02 -54.76 14.01
C ASN A 415 -0.13 -54.73 15.00
N ASP A 416 -0.37 -53.58 15.66
CA ASP A 416 -1.42 -53.44 16.69
C ASP A 416 -1.97 -51.99 16.69
N SER A 417 -3.00 -51.76 15.89
CA SER A 417 -3.65 -50.44 15.78
C SER A 417 -4.36 -49.97 17.06
N SER A 418 -4.56 -50.89 18.03
CA SER A 418 -5.21 -50.58 19.31
C SER A 418 -4.23 -50.26 20.44
N ALA A 419 -2.90 -50.36 20.17
CA ALA A 419 -1.87 -50.12 21.17
C ALA A 419 -1.92 -48.66 21.69
N ASN A 420 -1.89 -48.54 23.00
CA ASN A 420 -1.75 -47.25 23.68
C ASN A 420 -0.26 -46.89 23.81
N LEU A 421 0.18 -45.90 23.03
CA LEU A 421 1.59 -45.56 22.87
C LEU A 421 1.88 -44.16 23.40
N VAL A 422 2.34 -44.10 24.64
CA VAL A 422 2.83 -42.85 25.23
C VAL A 422 4.30 -42.69 24.92
N ALA A 423 4.63 -41.84 23.98
CA ALA A 423 5.98 -41.48 23.53
C ALA A 423 6.23 -40.00 23.80
N GLY A 424 7.51 -39.63 23.98
CA GLY A 424 7.92 -38.25 24.14
C GLY A 424 8.98 -37.87 23.15
N PHE A 425 8.85 -36.69 22.53
CA PHE A 425 9.71 -36.17 21.49
C PHE A 425 10.33 -34.84 21.86
N LYS A 426 11.62 -34.69 21.61
CA LYS A 426 12.32 -33.40 21.58
C LYS A 426 12.57 -32.99 20.14
N VAL A 427 12.46 -31.69 19.85
CA VAL A 427 12.63 -31.12 18.53
C VAL A 427 13.75 -30.09 18.55
N LYS A 428 14.70 -30.26 17.64
CA LYS A 428 15.81 -29.34 17.45
C LYS A 428 15.81 -28.84 16.00
N MET A 429 15.67 -27.56 15.78
CA MET A 429 15.88 -26.96 14.47
C MET A 429 17.39 -26.96 14.17
N ILE A 430 17.78 -27.57 13.06
CA ILE A 430 19.18 -27.66 12.61
C ILE A 430 19.44 -26.79 11.37
N LYS A 431 18.39 -26.47 10.60
CA LYS A 431 18.45 -25.49 9.53
C LYS A 431 17.21 -24.62 9.55
N GLU A 432 17.40 -23.31 9.38
CA GLU A 432 16.35 -22.33 9.12
C GLU A 432 16.34 -22.00 7.63
N GLY A 433 15.18 -22.11 6.99
CA GLY A 433 15.08 -22.07 5.55
C GLY A 433 15.88 -23.20 4.89
N ALA A 434 16.41 -22.95 3.69
CA ALA A 434 17.14 -23.97 2.93
C ALA A 434 18.60 -24.13 3.36
N THR A 435 19.25 -23.10 3.88
CA THR A 435 20.71 -23.07 3.98
C THR A 435 21.31 -22.56 5.29
N LYS A 436 20.52 -21.85 6.13
CA LYS A 436 21.05 -21.26 7.36
C LYS A 436 21.15 -22.32 8.47
N GLU A 437 22.37 -22.76 8.76
CA GLU A 437 22.65 -23.69 9.85
C GLU A 437 22.36 -23.03 11.21
N VAL A 438 21.59 -23.69 12.05
CA VAL A 438 21.22 -23.27 13.40
C VAL A 438 21.23 -24.47 14.36
N ALA A 439 21.16 -24.21 15.65
CA ALA A 439 21.07 -25.27 16.66
C ALA A 439 20.15 -24.79 17.80
N LYS A 440 18.83 -24.83 17.54
CA LYS A 440 17.83 -24.29 18.48
C LYS A 440 16.83 -25.35 18.89
N TRP A 441 16.58 -25.44 20.19
CA TRP A 441 15.63 -26.38 20.78
C TRP A 441 14.25 -25.76 20.94
N LEU A 442 13.21 -26.51 20.62
CA LEU A 442 11.83 -26.07 20.74
C LEU A 442 11.36 -26.18 22.19
N LYS A 443 10.70 -25.11 22.67
CA LYS A 443 10.03 -25.06 23.97
C LYS A 443 8.53 -25.37 23.83
N GLN A 444 7.87 -25.56 24.97
CA GLN A 444 6.45 -25.89 25.04
C GLN A 444 5.55 -24.85 24.36
N ASP A 445 5.92 -23.58 24.47
CA ASP A 445 5.17 -22.44 23.93
C ASP A 445 5.38 -22.22 22.41
N GLY A 446 6.14 -23.07 21.74
CA GLY A 446 6.46 -22.94 20.32
C GLY A 446 7.60 -21.99 20.02
N SER A 447 8.23 -21.40 21.03
CA SER A 447 9.45 -20.60 20.85
C SER A 447 10.72 -21.43 20.93
N PHE A 448 11.84 -20.92 20.43
CA PHE A 448 13.12 -21.61 20.41
C PHE A 448 14.11 -21.09 21.45
N THR A 449 15.06 -21.96 21.83
CA THR A 449 16.16 -21.66 22.76
C THR A 449 17.45 -22.35 22.31
N ASP A 450 18.60 -21.75 22.59
CA ASP A 450 19.91 -22.36 22.35
C ASP A 450 20.30 -23.34 23.50
N ASP A 451 19.58 -23.31 24.62
CA ASP A 451 19.82 -24.17 25.81
C ASP A 451 19.00 -25.46 25.72
N GLU A 452 19.66 -26.58 25.52
CA GLU A 452 19.04 -27.92 25.47
C GLU A 452 18.25 -28.28 26.73
N ASN A 453 18.68 -27.78 27.91
CA ASN A 453 17.99 -28.09 29.18
C ASN A 453 16.59 -27.44 29.24
N LYS A 454 16.32 -26.44 28.37
CA LYS A 454 15.01 -25.81 28.25
C LYS A 454 14.17 -26.42 27.12
N ALA A 455 14.70 -27.43 26.41
CA ALA A 455 13.94 -28.17 25.40
C ALA A 455 12.76 -28.89 26.05
N TYR A 456 11.58 -28.71 25.46
CA TYR A 456 10.38 -29.39 25.96
C TYR A 456 10.26 -30.81 25.37
N THR A 457 9.76 -31.74 26.17
CA THR A 457 9.40 -33.09 25.69
C THR A 457 7.91 -33.10 25.40
N PHE A 458 7.55 -33.17 24.12
CA PHE A 458 6.18 -33.27 23.64
C PHE A 458 5.72 -34.73 23.75
N GLU A 459 4.75 -35.00 24.63
CA GLU A 459 4.30 -36.38 24.91
C GLU A 459 2.95 -36.66 24.24
N THR A 460 2.84 -37.82 23.55
CA THR A 460 1.56 -38.29 23.03
C THR A 460 0.62 -38.63 24.17
N THR A 461 -0.67 -38.32 23.98
CA THR A 461 -1.70 -38.68 24.98
C THR A 461 -2.13 -40.12 24.77
N GLY A 462 -2.34 -40.83 25.90
CA GLY A 462 -2.71 -42.26 25.90
C GLY A 462 -4.05 -42.58 25.24
N THR A 463 -4.91 -41.58 24.97
CA THR A 463 -6.23 -41.81 24.41
C THR A 463 -6.20 -41.82 22.86
N ASN A 464 -5.39 -40.96 22.25
CA ASN A 464 -5.34 -40.77 20.79
C ASN A 464 -3.96 -41.05 20.19
N ASN A 465 -2.96 -41.32 21.00
CA ASN A 465 -1.56 -41.49 20.58
C ASN A 465 -1.00 -40.28 19.81
N THR A 466 -1.54 -39.09 20.03
CA THR A 466 -1.19 -37.89 19.27
C THR A 466 -0.58 -36.81 20.15
N VAL A 467 0.26 -35.99 19.54
CA VAL A 467 0.76 -34.73 20.14
C VAL A 467 0.97 -33.69 19.05
N SER A 468 0.54 -32.44 19.34
CA SER A 468 0.80 -31.29 18.46
C SER A 468 2.08 -30.58 18.89
N ILE A 469 2.91 -30.25 17.93
CA ILE A 469 4.17 -29.52 18.07
C ILE A 469 4.04 -28.21 17.30
N PRO A 470 3.85 -27.08 18.00
CA PRO A 470 3.59 -25.79 17.39
C PRO A 470 4.87 -25.01 17.05
N GLY A 471 4.75 -23.92 16.30
CA GLY A 471 5.74 -22.86 16.23
C GLY A 471 6.92 -23.13 15.29
N LEU A 472 6.71 -23.88 14.22
CA LEU A 472 7.78 -24.20 13.26
C LEU A 472 7.79 -23.21 12.08
N VAL A 473 8.98 -23.06 11.46
CA VAL A 473 9.20 -22.32 10.21
C VAL A 473 9.69 -23.28 9.11
N ALA A 474 9.84 -22.78 7.90
CA ALA A 474 10.55 -23.52 6.85
C ALA A 474 11.96 -23.91 7.34
N GLY A 475 12.35 -25.17 7.17
CA GLY A 475 13.65 -25.62 7.67
C GLY A 475 13.75 -27.11 7.90
N THR A 476 14.86 -27.54 8.54
CA THR A 476 15.12 -28.95 8.89
C THR A 476 15.18 -29.11 10.40
N TYR A 477 14.47 -30.10 10.87
CA TYR A 477 14.30 -30.43 12.28
C TYR A 477 14.80 -31.83 12.58
N LEU A 478 15.70 -31.96 13.57
CA LEU A 478 16.06 -33.23 14.18
C LEU A 478 15.05 -33.58 15.26
N ILE A 479 14.41 -34.73 15.11
CA ILE A 479 13.41 -35.27 16.06
C ILE A 479 14.03 -36.44 16.81
N SER A 480 14.03 -36.36 18.14
CA SER A 480 14.55 -37.41 19.02
C SER A 480 13.44 -37.99 19.90
N GLU A 481 13.23 -39.31 19.89
CA GLU A 481 12.33 -39.99 20.83
C GLU A 481 12.99 -40.07 22.20
N SER A 482 12.74 -39.08 23.07
CA SER A 482 13.30 -38.98 24.41
C SER A 482 12.60 -39.86 25.45
N LYS A 483 11.38 -40.33 25.16
CA LYS A 483 10.59 -41.24 25.97
C LYS A 483 9.94 -42.28 25.06
N THR A 484 10.33 -43.55 25.20
CA THR A 484 9.83 -44.67 24.41
C THR A 484 8.66 -45.35 25.14
N PRO A 485 7.59 -45.76 24.43
CA PRO A 485 6.50 -46.53 25.02
C PRO A 485 7.00 -47.84 25.62
N ALA A 486 6.43 -48.25 26.76
CA ALA A 486 6.84 -49.47 27.47
C ALA A 486 6.67 -50.73 26.57
N GLY A 487 7.73 -51.51 26.45
CA GLY A 487 7.79 -52.73 25.63
C GLY A 487 8.14 -52.52 24.17
N TYR A 488 8.47 -51.30 23.77
CA TYR A 488 8.90 -50.95 22.41
C TYR A 488 10.37 -50.57 22.34
N ASN A 489 10.93 -50.66 21.14
CA ASN A 489 12.30 -50.18 20.89
C ASN A 489 12.25 -48.68 20.58
N THR A 490 13.20 -47.90 21.09
CA THR A 490 13.41 -46.51 20.71
C THR A 490 13.77 -46.40 19.25
N ILE A 491 13.19 -45.46 18.52
CA ILE A 491 13.62 -45.18 17.14
C ILE A 491 14.87 -44.30 17.15
N ALA A 492 15.70 -44.46 16.12
CA ALA A 492 16.84 -43.55 15.94
C ALA A 492 16.35 -42.12 15.65
N ASP A 493 17.13 -41.12 16.01
CA ASP A 493 16.90 -39.75 15.63
C ASP A 493 16.74 -39.63 14.11
N PHE A 494 15.83 -38.81 13.67
CA PHE A 494 15.53 -38.59 12.26
C PHE A 494 15.26 -37.10 11.97
N GLU A 495 15.41 -36.75 10.70
CA GLU A 495 15.18 -35.38 10.25
C GLU A 495 13.86 -35.26 9.51
N ILE A 496 13.15 -34.13 9.72
CA ILE A 496 12.02 -33.70 8.92
C ILE A 496 12.38 -32.35 8.32
N THR A 497 12.25 -32.21 6.99
CA THR A 497 12.44 -30.95 6.27
C THR A 497 11.11 -30.41 5.76
N VAL A 498 10.81 -29.17 6.11
CA VAL A 498 9.62 -28.43 5.71
C VAL A 498 10.00 -27.40 4.66
N THR A 499 9.42 -27.50 3.46
CA THR A 499 9.73 -26.63 2.32
C THR A 499 8.43 -26.10 1.72
N PRO A 500 7.98 -24.91 2.13
CA PRO A 500 6.84 -24.24 1.53
C PRO A 500 7.18 -23.65 0.16
N THR A 501 6.16 -23.51 -0.69
CA THR A 501 6.23 -22.76 -1.94
C THR A 501 5.12 -21.74 -1.94
N TYR A 502 5.46 -20.48 -2.23
CA TYR A 502 4.53 -19.37 -2.23
C TYR A 502 4.35 -18.82 -3.64
N ASP A 503 3.16 -18.31 -3.94
CA ASP A 503 2.93 -17.47 -5.11
C ASP A 503 3.67 -16.12 -4.92
N PRO A 504 4.57 -15.75 -5.83
CA PRO A 504 5.43 -14.57 -5.64
C PRO A 504 4.65 -13.24 -5.70
N THR A 505 3.46 -13.24 -6.31
CA THR A 505 2.64 -12.04 -6.47
C THR A 505 1.70 -11.84 -5.28
N THR A 506 1.04 -12.91 -4.86
CA THR A 506 0.00 -12.86 -3.83
C THR A 506 0.49 -13.23 -2.44
N GLY A 507 1.68 -13.84 -2.31
CA GLY A 507 2.21 -14.36 -1.05
C GLY A 507 1.50 -15.62 -0.53
N LYS A 508 0.56 -16.19 -1.29
CA LYS A 508 -0.21 -17.35 -0.85
C LYS A 508 0.60 -18.63 -0.91
N LEU A 509 0.44 -19.47 0.11
CA LEU A 509 1.00 -20.82 0.14
C LEU A 509 0.35 -21.68 -0.96
N THR A 510 1.13 -22.14 -1.92
CA THR A 510 0.68 -22.95 -3.06
C THR A 510 1.03 -24.40 -2.94
N ASN A 511 2.13 -24.71 -2.23
CA ASN A 511 2.56 -26.07 -1.97
C ASN A 511 3.36 -26.14 -0.67
N LEU A 512 3.28 -27.31 0.00
CA LEU A 512 4.03 -27.60 1.21
C LEU A 512 4.67 -28.99 1.05
N LYS A 513 5.95 -29.02 0.70
CA LYS A 513 6.71 -30.26 0.59
C LYS A 513 7.33 -30.58 1.94
N VAL A 514 7.12 -31.82 2.42
CA VAL A 514 7.74 -32.35 3.62
C VAL A 514 8.47 -33.64 3.28
N THR A 515 9.67 -33.79 3.79
CA THR A 515 10.48 -35.00 3.61
C THR A 515 11.08 -35.42 4.94
N ASP A 516 11.24 -36.70 5.15
CA ASP A 516 11.90 -37.30 6.32
C ASP A 516 13.04 -38.24 5.92
N THR A 517 13.83 -38.65 6.91
CA THR A 517 15.00 -39.51 6.70
C THR A 517 14.84 -40.92 7.30
N SER A 518 13.63 -41.31 7.75
CA SER A 518 13.41 -42.56 8.47
C SER A 518 12.31 -43.42 7.86
N ASP A 519 12.58 -44.69 7.57
CA ASP A 519 11.56 -45.68 7.14
C ASP A 519 10.44 -45.92 8.20
N MET A 520 10.60 -45.43 9.43
CA MET A 520 9.63 -45.55 10.52
C MET A 520 8.72 -44.32 10.64
N VAL A 521 8.90 -43.32 9.75
CA VAL A 521 8.19 -42.09 9.72
C VAL A 521 7.45 -41.95 8.39
N THR A 522 6.27 -41.42 8.44
CA THR A 522 5.50 -41.07 7.24
C THR A 522 4.92 -39.68 7.39
N THR A 523 5.21 -38.82 6.42
CA THR A 523 4.63 -37.49 6.29
C THR A 523 3.71 -37.50 5.08
N ASP A 524 2.39 -37.51 5.29
CA ASP A 524 1.40 -37.59 4.20
C ASP A 524 0.86 -36.18 3.88
N LEU A 525 1.40 -35.56 2.82
CA LEU A 525 1.00 -34.24 2.35
C LEU A 525 0.64 -34.18 0.85
N ASP A 526 0.30 -35.30 0.23
CA ASP A 526 -0.08 -35.33 -1.19
C ASP A 526 -1.43 -34.64 -1.52
N LYS A 527 -1.94 -33.79 -0.61
CA LYS A 527 -3.24 -33.11 -0.79
C LYS A 527 -3.11 -31.61 -0.62
N LYS A 528 -3.99 -30.88 -1.39
CA LYS A 528 -4.22 -29.45 -1.31
C LYS A 528 -3.97 -28.89 0.09
N VAL A 529 -3.12 -27.86 0.18
CA VAL A 529 -2.72 -27.26 1.45
C VAL A 529 -3.91 -26.47 2.03
N ASP A 530 -4.66 -27.11 2.91
CA ASP A 530 -5.76 -26.47 3.66
C ASP A 530 -5.33 -26.06 5.08
N SER A 531 -4.20 -26.59 5.55
CA SER A 531 -3.61 -26.32 6.87
C SER A 531 -2.08 -26.33 6.80
N THR A 532 -1.43 -25.60 7.71
CA THR A 532 0.02 -25.65 7.95
C THR A 532 0.40 -26.60 9.09
N GLU A 533 -0.58 -27.32 9.67
CA GLU A 533 -0.35 -28.46 10.54
C GLU A 533 -0.01 -29.69 9.70
N ILE A 534 1.18 -30.21 9.91
CA ILE A 534 1.76 -31.31 9.14
C ILE A 534 1.50 -32.63 9.86
N PRO A 535 0.69 -33.57 9.30
CA PRO A 535 0.52 -34.88 9.89
C PRO A 535 1.81 -35.71 9.78
N VAL A 536 2.25 -36.28 10.89
CA VAL A 536 3.47 -37.11 10.98
C VAL A 536 3.10 -38.39 11.71
N THR A 537 3.20 -39.53 11.03
CA THR A 537 2.99 -40.85 11.65
C THR A 537 4.35 -41.46 11.99
N ILE A 538 4.55 -41.82 13.25
CA ILE A 538 5.78 -42.44 13.73
C ILE A 538 5.48 -43.82 14.27
N GLN A 539 6.16 -44.84 13.72
CA GLN A 539 5.98 -46.24 14.08
C GLN A 539 7.05 -46.70 15.09
N ASN A 540 6.66 -47.47 16.10
CA ASN A 540 7.59 -48.26 16.91
C ASN A 540 7.30 -49.72 16.77
N LYS A 541 8.37 -50.56 16.79
CA LYS A 541 8.28 -52.02 16.81
C LYS A 541 8.45 -52.54 18.22
N LYS A 542 7.60 -53.50 18.62
CA LYS A 542 7.74 -54.18 19.91
C LYS A 542 9.12 -54.82 20.01
N GLY A 543 9.77 -54.65 21.14
CA GLY A 543 11.01 -55.32 21.45
C GLY A 543 10.78 -56.84 21.43
N SER A 544 11.63 -57.62 20.78
CA SER A 544 11.66 -59.05 20.98
C SER A 544 12.06 -59.29 22.44
N GLY A 545 11.17 -59.89 23.22
CA GLY A 545 11.18 -59.99 24.70
C GLY A 545 12.41 -60.64 25.35
N LEU A 546 13.60 -60.37 24.86
CA LEU A 546 14.87 -60.62 25.56
C LEU A 546 15.28 -59.36 26.29
N PRO A 547 15.43 -59.37 27.62
CA PRO A 547 15.95 -58.21 28.32
C PRO A 547 17.39 -57.98 27.86
N LEU A 548 17.57 -56.99 26.98
CA LEU A 548 18.89 -56.44 26.68
C LEU A 548 19.34 -55.58 27.87
N THR A 549 19.64 -56.26 28.97
CA THR A 549 20.36 -55.65 30.08
C THR A 549 21.77 -55.30 29.62
N GLY A 550 22.00 -54.03 29.31
CA GLY A 550 23.34 -53.49 29.38
C GLY A 550 24.08 -53.18 28.07
N LEU A 551 23.47 -53.29 26.86
CA LEU A 551 24.25 -53.04 25.64
C LEU A 551 23.90 -51.77 24.86
N ASN A 552 22.70 -51.17 25.05
CA ASN A 552 22.25 -50.07 24.18
C ASN A 552 22.79 -48.69 24.54
N GLY A 553 23.27 -48.49 25.79
CA GLY A 553 23.87 -47.20 26.19
C GLY A 553 25.28 -46.99 25.67
N VAL A 554 26.02 -48.09 25.38
CA VAL A 554 27.44 -48.01 24.98
C VAL A 554 27.58 -47.97 23.44
N THR A 555 26.68 -48.62 22.70
CA THR A 555 26.77 -48.70 21.22
C THR A 555 26.39 -47.37 20.57
N PHE A 556 25.40 -46.65 21.10
CA PHE A 556 25.04 -45.32 20.57
C PHE A 556 26.12 -44.27 20.85
N THR A 557 26.77 -44.31 22.00
CA THR A 557 27.89 -43.42 22.33
C THR A 557 29.08 -43.65 21.43
N TRP A 558 29.32 -44.92 21.00
CA TRP A 558 30.39 -45.27 20.09
C TRP A 558 30.11 -44.89 18.63
N ILE A 559 28.85 -44.96 18.16
CA ILE A 559 28.48 -44.58 16.80
C ILE A 559 28.47 -43.07 16.66
N ALA A 560 27.86 -42.33 17.62
CA ALA A 560 27.90 -40.88 17.64
C ALA A 560 29.32 -40.34 17.87
N GLY A 561 30.10 -40.95 18.79
CA GLY A 561 31.51 -40.61 19.00
C GLY A 561 32.39 -40.94 17.80
N GLY A 562 32.14 -42.06 17.12
CA GLY A 562 32.84 -42.49 15.90
C GLY A 562 32.59 -41.56 14.71
N ALA A 563 31.35 -41.11 14.52
CA ALA A 563 30.99 -40.15 13.47
C ALA A 563 31.66 -38.79 13.70
N VAL A 564 31.66 -38.30 14.93
CA VAL A 564 32.33 -37.02 15.30
C VAL A 564 33.85 -37.15 15.13
N LEU A 565 34.46 -38.30 15.47
CA LEU A 565 35.90 -38.58 15.25
C LEU A 565 36.22 -38.66 13.76
N CYS A 566 35.40 -39.30 12.94
CA CYS A 566 35.61 -39.38 11.50
C CYS A 566 35.48 -38.00 10.81
N ILE A 567 34.53 -37.17 11.23
CA ILE A 567 34.38 -35.80 10.74
C ILE A 567 35.57 -34.93 11.20
N GLY A 568 35.98 -35.05 12.46
CA GLY A 568 37.16 -34.35 13.00
C GLY A 568 38.46 -34.72 12.29
N VAL A 569 38.69 -36.01 12.03
CA VAL A 569 39.86 -36.50 11.29
C VAL A 569 39.84 -36.09 9.83
N ALA A 570 38.66 -36.12 9.18
CA ALA A 570 38.50 -35.64 7.80
C ALA A 570 38.77 -34.12 7.68
N HIS A 571 38.35 -33.37 8.69
CA HIS A 571 38.62 -31.93 8.74
C HIS A 571 40.12 -31.62 8.99
N LEU A 572 40.77 -32.38 9.86
CA LEU A 572 42.22 -32.28 10.13
C LEU A 572 43.07 -32.67 8.90
N ILE A 573 42.65 -33.69 8.16
CA ILE A 573 43.34 -34.09 6.92
C ILE A 573 43.17 -33.05 5.83
N ARG A 574 41.99 -32.46 5.72
CA ARG A 574 41.70 -31.39 4.75
C ARG A 574 42.45 -30.08 5.07
N SER A 575 42.53 -29.70 6.33
CA SER A 575 43.28 -28.51 6.76
C SER A 575 44.81 -28.69 6.62
N ARG A 576 45.36 -29.92 6.82
CA ARG A 576 46.76 -30.18 6.53
C ARG A 576 47.08 -30.15 5.03
N LYS A 577 46.19 -30.66 4.18
CA LYS A 577 46.38 -30.62 2.73
C LYS A 577 46.35 -29.19 2.19
N GLN A 578 45.50 -28.33 2.75
CA GLN A 578 45.46 -26.89 2.40
C GLN A 578 46.69 -26.13 2.91
N ALA A 579 47.30 -26.54 4.03
CA ALA A 579 48.50 -25.93 4.53
C ALA A 579 49.73 -26.33 3.70
N GLU A 580 49.80 -27.60 3.21
CA GLU A 580 50.87 -28.08 2.32
C GLU A 580 50.81 -27.50 0.90
N GLU A 581 49.59 -27.15 0.40
CA GLU A 581 49.42 -26.46 -0.89
C GLU A 581 49.76 -24.96 -0.82
N SER A 582 49.70 -24.33 0.36
CA SER A 582 50.09 -22.93 0.56
C SER A 582 51.56 -22.68 0.83
N GLU A 583 52.38 -23.73 1.02
CA GLU A 583 53.86 -23.66 1.11
C GLU A 583 54.59 -23.95 -0.21
N GLN A 584 53.84 -24.22 -1.31
CA GLN A 584 54.40 -24.47 -2.64
C GLN A 584 54.09 -23.40 -3.70
N GLU A 585 53.56 -22.21 -3.29
CA GLU A 585 53.52 -21.03 -4.17
C GLU A 585 54.51 -19.93 -3.66
#